data_5ba17af486cd103c7a1afcbf5da9c659
#
_entry.id   5ba17af486cd103c7a1afcbf5da9c659
#
_cell.length_a   1.000
_cell.length_b   1.000
_cell.length_c   1.000
_cell.angle_alpha   90.00
_cell.angle_beta   90.00
_cell.angle_gamma   90.00
#
_symmetry.space_group_name_H-M   'P 1'
#
loop_
_entity.id
_entity.type
_entity.pdbx_description
1 polymer ?
#
loop_
_entity_poly.entity_id
_entity_poly.type
_entity_poly.pdbx_seq_one_letter_code
_entity_poly.pdbx_strand_id
1 'polypeptide(L)'
;MCELFGLCGSRRVDVHDYLREFFSHSEQHCHGWGMTVFYGDAVSLEKEPLCANRSEYPRQRVRGGLMATNMIAHIRLASVGRLVYDNTHPFVRHDNRGGCWTLAHNGTIFAGTLTDSFAEHQNGTD
;
A
#
# COMPACT_ATOMS: atom_id res chain seq x y z
N MET A 1 15.15 1.33 1.30
CA MET A 1 14.10 1.26 0.24
C MET A 1 12.90 0.55 0.80
N CYS A 2 11.70 0.87 0.32
CA CYS A 2 10.47 0.17 0.69
C CYS A 2 10.39 -1.23 0.08
N GLU A 3 9.38 -2.02 0.46
CA GLU A 3 9.04 -3.26 -0.24
C GLU A 3 7.58 -3.24 -0.69
N LEU A 4 7.33 -3.93 -1.78
CA LEU A 4 6.02 -4.08 -2.42
C LEU A 4 5.68 -5.56 -2.55
N PHE A 5 4.43 -5.89 -2.25
CA PHE A 5 3.81 -7.15 -2.57
C PHE A 5 2.63 -6.91 -3.51
N GLY A 6 2.53 -7.68 -4.58
CA GLY A 6 1.45 -7.60 -5.54
C GLY A 6 0.87 -8.96 -5.87
N LEU A 7 -0.44 -9.05 -5.94
CA LEU A 7 -1.18 -10.22 -6.40
C LEU A 7 -2.14 -9.81 -7.51
N CYS A 8 -2.10 -10.56 -8.61
CA CYS A 8 -3.12 -10.50 -9.67
C CYS A 8 -3.42 -11.93 -10.12
N GLY A 9 -4.64 -12.38 -9.92
CA GLY A 9 -5.04 -13.75 -10.19
C GLY A 9 -6.45 -13.86 -10.79
N SER A 10 -6.69 -14.96 -11.49
CA SER A 10 -8.01 -15.28 -12.07
C SER A 10 -8.98 -15.88 -11.03
N ARG A 11 -8.50 -16.29 -9.88
CA ARG A 11 -9.28 -16.88 -8.79
C ARG A 11 -8.79 -16.36 -7.44
N ARG A 12 -9.64 -16.43 -6.43
CA ARG A 12 -9.28 -16.08 -5.05
C ARG A 12 -8.27 -17.09 -4.50
N VAL A 13 -7.23 -16.56 -3.89
CA VAL A 13 -6.22 -17.35 -3.17
C VAL A 13 -6.10 -16.85 -1.73
N ASP A 14 -5.76 -17.75 -0.83
CA ASP A 14 -5.41 -17.37 0.52
C ASP A 14 -4.02 -16.75 0.52
N VAL A 15 -3.93 -15.51 0.96
CA VAL A 15 -2.66 -14.75 1.00
C VAL A 15 -2.05 -14.69 2.39
N HIS A 16 -2.61 -15.42 3.35
CA HIS A 16 -2.20 -15.41 4.74
C HIS A 16 -0.69 -15.59 4.94
N ASP A 17 -0.13 -16.68 4.38
CA ASP A 17 1.29 -17.01 4.57
C ASP A 17 2.21 -16.01 3.87
N TYR A 18 1.80 -15.55 2.68
CA TYR A 18 2.56 -14.54 1.93
C TYR A 18 2.61 -13.19 2.67
N LEU A 19 1.49 -12.75 3.22
CA LEU A 19 1.44 -11.49 3.98
C LEU A 19 2.16 -11.58 5.31
N ARG A 20 2.10 -12.73 5.97
CA ARG A 20 2.85 -12.97 7.21
C ARG A 20 4.34 -12.83 6.98
N GLU A 21 4.85 -13.45 5.91
CA GLU A 21 6.26 -13.31 5.51
C GLU A 21 6.58 -11.88 5.14
N PHE A 22 5.79 -11.27 4.26
CA PHE A 22 5.98 -9.89 3.81
C PHE A 22 6.03 -8.90 4.97
N PHE A 23 5.07 -8.96 5.89
CA PHE A 23 5.04 -8.04 7.04
C PHE A 23 6.12 -8.34 8.08
N SER A 24 6.72 -9.53 8.08
CA SER A 24 7.88 -9.80 8.94
C SER A 24 9.09 -8.92 8.60
N HIS A 25 9.24 -8.53 7.33
CA HIS A 25 10.29 -7.64 6.87
C HIS A 25 10.13 -6.20 7.38
N SER A 26 9.00 -5.86 7.99
CA SER A 26 8.75 -4.51 8.51
C SER A 26 9.65 -4.12 9.68
N GLU A 27 10.41 -5.03 10.26
CA GLU A 27 11.48 -4.68 11.22
C GLU A 27 12.53 -3.76 10.60
N GLN A 28 12.84 -3.99 9.32
CA GLN A 28 13.77 -3.18 8.54
C GLN A 28 13.06 -2.01 7.81
N HIS A 29 11.73 -2.04 7.71
CA HIS A 29 10.89 -1.08 7.00
C HIS A 29 9.77 -0.54 7.91
N CYS A 30 10.17 0.13 9.01
CA CYS A 30 9.29 0.42 10.13
C CYS A 30 8.58 1.79 10.07
N HIS A 31 8.53 2.44 8.91
CA HIS A 31 8.00 3.79 8.74
C HIS A 31 6.55 3.84 8.25
N GLY A 32 5.91 2.70 8.09
CA GLY A 32 4.53 2.57 7.68
C GLY A 32 4.26 1.23 7.00
N TRP A 33 3.01 0.80 7.04
CA TRP A 33 2.51 -0.34 6.29
C TRP A 33 1.15 -0.01 5.68
N GLY A 34 0.78 -0.72 4.66
CA GLY A 34 -0.56 -0.64 4.12
C GLY A 34 -0.83 -1.71 3.07
N MET A 35 -2.12 -1.92 2.82
CA MET A 35 -2.59 -2.82 1.77
C MET A 35 -3.92 -2.36 1.18
N THR A 36 -4.12 -2.67 -0.07
CA THR A 36 -5.41 -2.59 -0.77
C THR A 36 -5.80 -3.97 -1.27
N VAL A 37 -7.06 -4.32 -1.08
CA VAL A 37 -7.65 -5.56 -1.60
C VAL A 37 -8.87 -5.21 -2.44
N PHE A 38 -8.94 -5.76 -3.64
CA PHE A 38 -10.07 -5.56 -4.54
C PHE A 38 -11.13 -6.65 -4.32
N TYR A 39 -12.37 -6.20 -4.20
CA TYR A 39 -13.57 -7.03 -4.09
C TYR A 39 -14.56 -6.63 -5.19
N GLY A 40 -14.34 -7.13 -6.41
CA GLY A 40 -15.04 -6.64 -7.59
C GLY A 40 -14.66 -5.19 -7.87
N ASP A 41 -15.66 -4.29 -7.93
CA ASP A 41 -15.44 -2.86 -8.16
C ASP A 41 -15.12 -2.07 -6.88
N ALA A 42 -15.22 -2.70 -5.72
CA ALA A 42 -14.87 -2.11 -4.43
C ALA A 42 -13.43 -2.40 -4.06
N VAL A 43 -12.80 -1.45 -3.37
CA VAL A 43 -11.47 -1.61 -2.80
C VAL A 43 -11.49 -1.33 -1.31
N SER A 44 -10.86 -2.19 -0.52
CA SER A 44 -10.53 -1.86 0.87
C SER A 44 -9.13 -1.29 0.94
N LEU A 45 -8.96 -0.25 1.75
CA LEU A 45 -7.66 0.34 2.05
C LEU A 45 -7.43 0.27 3.56
N GLU A 46 -6.34 -0.35 3.95
CA GLU A 46 -5.91 -0.47 5.33
C GLU A 46 -4.45 -0.04 5.41
N LYS A 47 -4.14 0.97 6.22
CA LYS A 47 -2.76 1.45 6.38
C LYS A 47 -2.55 2.24 7.66
N GLU A 48 -1.32 2.24 8.14
CA GLU A 48 -0.89 3.00 9.31
C GLU A 48 0.54 3.50 9.12
N PRO A 49 0.90 4.70 9.60
CA PRO A 49 2.27 5.20 9.61
C PRO A 49 3.10 4.59 10.75
N LEU A 50 2.97 3.28 10.96
CA LEU A 50 3.60 2.50 12.01
C LEU A 50 4.27 1.26 11.42
N CYS A 51 5.22 0.70 12.16
CA CYS A 51 5.79 -0.61 11.84
C CYS A 51 4.70 -1.70 11.89
N ALA A 52 4.56 -2.51 10.86
CA ALA A 52 3.55 -3.57 10.82
C ALA A 52 3.70 -4.55 11.99
N ASN A 53 4.94 -4.86 12.40
CA ASN A 53 5.21 -5.74 13.53
C ASN A 53 4.80 -5.15 14.89
N ARG A 54 4.58 -3.84 14.98
CA ARG A 54 4.11 -3.15 16.19
C ARG A 54 2.61 -2.88 16.18
N SER A 55 1.94 -3.14 15.06
CA SER A 55 0.51 -2.97 14.92
C SER A 55 -0.23 -4.29 15.13
N GLU A 56 -1.31 -4.25 15.91
CA GLU A 56 -2.21 -5.37 16.07
C GLU A 56 -3.09 -5.59 14.83
N TYR A 57 -3.35 -4.54 14.07
CA TYR A 57 -4.29 -4.55 12.97
C TYR A 57 -3.88 -5.50 11.84
N PRO A 58 -2.68 -5.42 11.24
CA PRO A 58 -2.26 -6.36 10.22
C PRO A 58 -2.15 -7.79 10.75
N ARG A 59 -1.76 -7.97 12.01
CA ARG A 59 -1.71 -9.31 12.63
C ARG A 59 -3.09 -9.96 12.72
N GLN A 60 -4.09 -9.22 13.17
CA GLN A 60 -5.48 -9.72 13.26
C GLN A 60 -6.04 -10.01 11.87
N ARG A 61 -5.78 -9.12 10.93
CA ARG A 61 -6.26 -9.25 9.54
C ARG A 61 -5.69 -10.49 8.86
N VAL A 62 -4.40 -10.74 9.06
CA VAL A 62 -3.73 -11.91 8.51
C VAL A 62 -4.20 -13.19 9.22
N ARG A 63 -4.35 -13.21 10.56
CA ARG A 63 -4.82 -14.38 11.32
C ARG A 63 -6.22 -14.84 10.94
N GLY A 64 -7.08 -13.92 10.56
CA GLY A 64 -8.45 -14.23 10.13
C GLY A 64 -8.55 -14.91 8.77
N GLY A 65 -7.43 -15.10 8.08
CA GLY A 65 -7.41 -15.52 6.69
C GLY A 65 -7.83 -14.39 5.75
N LEU A 66 -7.13 -14.21 4.67
CA LEU A 66 -7.44 -13.21 3.66
C LEU A 66 -7.44 -13.83 2.27
N MET A 67 -8.63 -13.88 1.67
CA MET A 67 -8.82 -14.37 0.32
C MET A 67 -8.86 -13.20 -0.66
N ALA A 68 -7.94 -13.16 -1.61
CA ALA A 68 -7.86 -12.10 -2.61
C ALA A 68 -7.64 -12.65 -4.03
N THR A 69 -8.11 -11.91 -5.03
CA THR A 69 -7.73 -12.07 -6.43
C THR A 69 -6.71 -11.03 -6.84
N ASN A 70 -6.91 -9.79 -6.37
CA ASN A 70 -6.02 -8.67 -6.66
C ASN A 70 -5.76 -7.89 -5.40
N MET A 71 -4.50 -7.60 -5.14
CA MET A 71 -4.10 -6.76 -4.01
C MET A 71 -2.73 -6.16 -4.21
N ILE A 72 -2.47 -5.08 -3.49
CA ILE A 72 -1.15 -4.50 -3.30
C ILE A 72 -0.92 -4.34 -1.80
N ALA A 73 0.27 -4.71 -1.31
CA ALA A 73 0.73 -4.34 0.01
C ALA A 73 2.08 -3.64 -0.06
N HIS A 74 2.36 -2.80 0.92
CA HIS A 74 3.55 -1.96 0.99
C HIS A 74 4.04 -1.85 2.43
N ILE A 75 5.36 -1.96 2.63
CA ILE A 75 6.04 -1.58 3.86
C ILE A 75 7.07 -0.50 3.57
N ARG A 76 7.03 0.56 4.37
CA ARG A 76 7.74 1.80 4.10
C ARG A 76 9.05 1.89 4.87
N LEU A 77 10.12 2.25 4.15
CA LEU A 77 11.33 2.82 4.71
C LEU A 77 11.54 4.21 4.11
N ALA A 78 11.05 5.23 4.80
CA ALA A 78 11.13 6.60 4.32
C ALA A 78 12.56 7.10 4.29
N SER A 79 13.00 7.58 3.15
CA SER A 79 14.23 8.38 2.98
C SER A 79 13.91 9.86 3.05
N VAL A 80 12.70 10.25 2.64
CA VAL A 80 12.16 11.61 2.68
C VAL A 80 10.69 11.54 3.08
N GLY A 81 10.10 12.70 3.41
CA GLY A 81 8.70 12.82 3.77
C GLY A 81 8.39 12.48 5.23
N ARG A 82 7.26 12.98 5.72
CA ARG A 82 6.81 12.79 7.10
C ARG A 82 6.23 11.40 7.30
N LEU A 83 6.37 10.86 8.52
CA LEU A 83 5.75 9.60 8.92
C LEU A 83 4.29 9.85 9.34
N VAL A 84 3.43 10.04 8.36
CA VAL A 84 2.00 10.34 8.53
C VAL A 84 1.17 9.44 7.62
N TYR A 85 -0.11 9.32 7.93
CA TYR A 85 -1.06 8.49 7.17
C TYR A 85 -1.09 8.85 5.68
N ASP A 86 -1.09 10.16 5.37
CA ASP A 86 -1.19 10.65 3.99
C ASP A 86 0.01 10.26 3.12
N ASN A 87 1.17 10.03 3.74
CA ASN A 87 2.39 9.58 3.07
C ASN A 87 2.59 8.05 3.13
N THR A 88 1.62 7.31 3.64
CA THR A 88 1.70 5.86 3.73
C THR A 88 0.99 5.23 2.54
N HIS A 89 1.69 4.38 1.82
CA HIS A 89 1.13 3.63 0.69
C HIS A 89 0.33 2.39 1.13
N PRO A 90 -0.57 1.87 0.28
CA PRO A 90 -0.99 2.37 -1.02
C PRO A 90 -1.86 3.61 -0.95
N PHE A 91 -1.93 4.34 -2.06
CA PHE A 91 -2.91 5.40 -2.30
C PHE A 91 -4.09 4.86 -3.07
N VAL A 92 -5.29 5.36 -2.78
CA VAL A 92 -6.52 5.06 -3.52
C VAL A 92 -7.11 6.36 -4.04
N ARG A 93 -7.47 6.37 -5.30
CA ARG A 93 -8.14 7.49 -5.97
C ARG A 93 -9.24 6.98 -6.87
N HIS A 94 -10.26 7.80 -7.06
CA HIS A 94 -11.35 7.54 -7.97
C HIS A 94 -11.30 8.56 -9.10
N ASP A 95 -11.48 8.08 -10.33
CA ASP A 95 -11.61 8.96 -11.48
C ASP A 95 -13.07 9.41 -11.68
N ASN A 96 -13.26 10.35 -12.58
CA ASN A 96 -14.60 10.90 -12.90
C ASN A 96 -15.49 9.94 -13.71
N ARG A 97 -14.98 8.77 -14.07
CA ARG A 97 -15.73 7.70 -14.77
C ARG A 97 -16.14 6.57 -13.82
N GLY A 98 -15.84 6.73 -12.52
CA GLY A 98 -16.12 5.71 -11.49
C GLY A 98 -15.05 4.63 -11.37
N GLY A 99 -13.93 4.75 -12.07
CA GLY A 99 -12.78 3.86 -11.89
C GLY A 99 -12.11 4.07 -10.56
N CYS A 100 -11.72 2.97 -9.91
CA CYS A 100 -10.96 3.00 -8.67
C CYS A 100 -9.51 2.57 -8.95
N TRP A 101 -8.57 3.41 -8.56
CA TRP A 101 -7.14 3.22 -8.79
C TRP A 101 -6.41 3.06 -7.47
N THR A 102 -5.50 2.10 -7.42
CA THR A 102 -4.56 1.96 -6.31
C THR A 102 -3.13 2.07 -6.81
N LEU A 103 -2.31 2.78 -6.06
CA LEU A 103 -0.90 2.99 -6.37
C LEU A 103 -0.06 2.76 -5.13
N ALA A 104 1.01 2.01 -5.28
CA ALA A 104 2.12 1.98 -4.33
C ALA A 104 3.42 2.18 -5.09
N HIS A 105 4.39 2.84 -4.46
CA HIS A 105 5.63 3.25 -5.09
C HIS A 105 6.81 2.93 -4.19
N ASN A 106 7.88 2.42 -4.78
CA ASN A 106 9.16 2.20 -4.11
C ASN A 106 10.22 3.07 -4.78
N GLY A 107 10.50 4.22 -4.18
CA GLY A 107 11.44 5.22 -4.68
C GLY A 107 11.04 6.62 -4.28
N THR A 108 11.62 7.61 -4.92
CA THR A 108 11.32 9.04 -4.75
C THR A 108 11.11 9.68 -6.11
N ILE A 109 9.99 10.38 -6.28
CA ILE A 109 9.72 11.18 -7.47
C ILE A 109 10.19 12.59 -7.18
N PHE A 110 11.17 13.05 -7.91
CA PHE A 110 11.71 14.40 -7.75
C PHE A 110 10.91 15.40 -8.60
N ALA A 111 10.67 16.61 -8.04
CA ALA A 111 10.06 17.71 -8.77
C ALA A 111 10.91 18.07 -10.01
N GLY A 112 10.26 18.48 -11.10
CA GLY A 112 10.92 18.80 -12.37
C GLY A 112 11.05 17.64 -13.34
N THR A 113 10.52 16.46 -13.01
CA THR A 113 10.34 15.36 -13.94
C THR A 113 8.94 15.47 -14.61
N LEU A 114 8.28 14.37 -14.89
CA LEU A 114 6.94 14.37 -15.52
C LEU A 114 5.83 15.05 -14.69
N THR A 115 6.11 15.37 -13.43
CA THR A 115 5.13 15.91 -12.48
C THR A 115 4.64 17.31 -12.85
N ASP A 116 5.44 18.14 -13.54
CA ASP A 116 5.03 19.50 -13.91
C ASP A 116 3.86 19.52 -14.90
N SER A 117 3.72 18.43 -15.67
CA SER A 117 2.60 18.26 -16.60
C SER A 117 1.30 17.78 -15.91
N PHE A 118 1.39 17.40 -14.64
CA PHE A 118 0.28 16.86 -13.83
C PHE A 118 0.05 17.66 -12.55
N ALA A 119 0.50 18.91 -12.52
CA ALA A 119 0.47 19.78 -11.33
C ALA A 119 -0.92 19.94 -10.70
N GLU A 120 -1.99 19.75 -11.46
CA GLU A 120 -3.37 19.80 -10.97
C GLU A 120 -3.75 18.63 -10.04
N HIS A 121 -2.91 17.60 -9.94
CA HIS A 121 -3.18 16.40 -9.16
C HIS A 121 -2.24 16.21 -7.96
N GLN A 122 -1.42 17.21 -7.67
CA GLN A 122 -0.44 17.16 -6.58
C GLN A 122 -1.05 17.49 -5.24
N ASN A 123 -1.70 16.53 -4.61
CA ASN A 123 -1.82 16.49 -3.15
C ASN A 123 -1.15 15.22 -2.58
N GLY A 124 -0.23 14.65 -3.30
CA GLY A 124 0.57 13.51 -2.86
C GLY A 124 2.01 13.95 -2.66
N THR A 125 2.48 13.81 -1.48
CA THR A 125 3.89 13.84 -1.13
C THR A 125 4.48 12.46 -1.40
N ASP A 126 5.59 12.40 -2.05
CA ASP A 126 6.47 11.29 -2.49
C ASP A 126 6.32 10.94 -3.94
#